data_344f406964d46fce6d414d6d4f2e78a9
#
_entry.id   344f406964d46fce6d414d6d4f2e78a9
#
_cell.length_a   1.000
_cell.length_b   1.000
_cell.length_c   1.000
_cell.angle_alpha   90.00
_cell.angle_beta   90.00
_cell.angle_gamma   90.00
#
_symmetry.space_group_name_H-M   'P 1'
#
loop_
_entity.id
_entity.type
_entity.pdbx_description
1 polymer ?
#
loop_
_entity_poly.entity_id
_entity_poly.type
_entity_poly.pdbx_seq_one_letter_code
_entity_poly.pdbx_strand_id
1 'polypeptide(L)'
;MKILSFQPGSLYQNGGMGRLLRRLYQGHETDITGLYINDYNGSQKQGAIKEIQITSFPVQKSWMRWKLRPLFRWMRESQFYYFTKYKIERVSEKLPFDVLHVVNHGAFSAILCNESFLSKKQLWTSFHDHYSLCSSFKDTQKLWNRSDRRLMISTELGEEYQKVFGYKNFELITDGVYHEEISKPKPIAKEKISIYFAGLMHYEYYPLLEVLADSLDALVGEGYSFKFILRGTQEMSFLRDRKFEIDYRTDFVSDEEIKNELDMADILYLPIKFSEPNFYLYSLSTKMISYIGASGNILYHGPSDSAACNLLRKNNAAFCCVSLSKEEMTSLIKEMVLSDESSCTNAKKLAKSKFDLKHIQTAFWKK
;
A
#
# COMPACT_ATOMS: atom_id res chain seq x y z
N MET A 1 -8.86 10.30 -23.64
CA MET A 1 -9.16 8.87 -23.36
C MET A 1 -9.93 8.83 -22.05
N LYS A 2 -11.14 8.29 -22.07
CA LYS A 2 -11.96 8.19 -20.84
C LYS A 2 -11.78 6.82 -20.18
N ILE A 3 -11.60 6.81 -18.88
CA ILE A 3 -11.40 5.58 -18.09
C ILE A 3 -12.56 5.41 -17.11
N LEU A 4 -13.18 4.22 -17.14
CA LEU A 4 -14.03 3.74 -16.05
C LEU A 4 -13.12 2.93 -15.09
N SER A 5 -12.85 3.49 -13.91
CA SER A 5 -12.06 2.85 -12.87
C SER A 5 -12.98 2.05 -11.94
N PHE A 6 -12.85 0.73 -11.95
CA PHE A 6 -13.65 -0.18 -11.13
C PHE A 6 -12.81 -0.78 -9.99
N GLN A 7 -13.16 -0.45 -8.76
CA GLN A 7 -12.39 -0.80 -7.58
C GLN A 7 -13.27 -1.21 -6.38
N PRO A 8 -12.69 -1.91 -5.38
CA PRO A 8 -13.44 -2.42 -4.22
C PRO A 8 -13.83 -1.35 -3.19
N GLY A 9 -13.29 -0.14 -3.30
CA GLY A 9 -13.57 0.96 -2.37
C GLY A 9 -13.33 2.32 -3.02
N SER A 10 -13.77 3.40 -2.37
CA SER A 10 -13.58 4.76 -2.89
C SER A 10 -12.10 5.11 -3.05
N LEU A 11 -11.78 5.85 -4.10
CA LEU A 11 -10.44 6.45 -4.31
C LEU A 11 -10.03 7.36 -3.15
N TYR A 12 -11.00 7.95 -2.46
CA TYR A 12 -10.77 8.87 -1.34
C TYR A 12 -10.83 8.20 0.03
N GLN A 13 -10.96 6.87 0.05
CA GLN A 13 -10.78 6.10 1.26
C GLN A 13 -9.30 6.06 1.66
N ASN A 14 -9.01 6.13 2.96
CA ASN A 14 -7.65 5.99 3.48
C ASN A 14 -7.10 4.59 3.15
N GLY A 15 -5.88 4.54 2.61
CA GLY A 15 -5.20 3.29 2.25
C GLY A 15 -4.32 3.42 1.02
N GLY A 16 -3.41 2.46 0.85
CA GLY A 16 -2.41 2.46 -0.21
C GLY A 16 -2.99 2.42 -1.62
N MET A 17 -4.04 1.61 -1.85
CA MET A 17 -4.69 1.49 -3.15
C MET A 17 -5.31 2.82 -3.61
N GLY A 18 -6.08 3.48 -2.74
CA GLY A 18 -6.70 4.77 -3.07
C GLY A 18 -5.66 5.85 -3.37
N ARG A 19 -4.57 5.89 -2.58
CA ARG A 19 -3.45 6.79 -2.82
C ARG A 19 -2.78 6.53 -4.16
N LEU A 20 -2.43 5.28 -4.47
CA LEU A 20 -1.80 4.90 -5.73
C LEU A 20 -2.67 5.32 -6.92
N LEU A 21 -3.96 5.00 -6.91
CA LEU A 21 -4.85 5.33 -8.02
C LEU A 21 -5.03 6.84 -8.19
N ARG A 22 -5.20 7.61 -7.10
CA ARG A 22 -5.27 9.08 -7.20
C ARG A 22 -4.01 9.67 -7.82
N ARG A 23 -2.84 9.17 -7.42
CA ARG A 23 -1.56 9.62 -7.97
C ARG A 23 -1.40 9.25 -9.45
N LEU A 24 -1.83 8.06 -9.87
CA LEU A 24 -1.83 7.66 -11.29
C LEU A 24 -2.79 8.52 -12.14
N TYR A 25 -3.90 8.95 -11.58
CA TYR A 25 -4.92 9.72 -12.28
C TYR A 25 -4.72 11.23 -12.18
N GLN A 26 -3.78 11.70 -11.40
CA GLN A 26 -3.51 13.12 -11.17
C GLN A 26 -3.22 13.86 -12.49
N GLY A 27 -3.93 14.98 -12.71
CA GLY A 27 -3.88 15.73 -13.96
C GLY A 27 -4.84 15.24 -15.05
N HIS A 28 -5.58 14.15 -14.79
CA HIS A 28 -6.56 13.55 -15.69
C HIS A 28 -7.90 13.27 -14.99
N GLU A 29 -8.21 13.95 -13.91
CA GLU A 29 -9.35 13.66 -13.03
C GLU A 29 -10.69 13.74 -13.78
N THR A 30 -10.81 14.65 -14.77
CA THR A 30 -12.01 14.82 -15.60
C THR A 30 -12.22 13.68 -16.61
N ASP A 31 -11.19 12.92 -16.91
CA ASP A 31 -11.23 11.75 -17.79
C ASP A 31 -11.61 10.46 -17.06
N ILE A 32 -11.64 10.50 -15.71
CA ILE A 32 -11.90 9.33 -14.88
C ILE A 32 -13.31 9.36 -14.33
N THR A 33 -13.98 8.21 -14.39
CA THR A 33 -15.17 7.94 -13.57
C THR A 33 -14.86 6.75 -12.69
N GLY A 34 -14.83 6.96 -11.38
CA GLY A 34 -14.68 5.90 -10.38
C GLY A 34 -16.00 5.16 -10.16
N LEU A 35 -15.97 3.84 -10.19
CA LEU A 35 -17.09 2.99 -9.81
C LEU A 35 -16.60 2.06 -8.70
N TYR A 36 -17.25 2.10 -7.54
CA TYR A 36 -16.84 1.26 -6.42
C TYR A 36 -18.02 0.65 -5.67
N ILE A 37 -17.72 -0.43 -4.95
CA ILE A 37 -18.71 -1.17 -4.20
C ILE A 37 -18.56 -0.83 -2.72
N ASN A 38 -19.66 -0.56 -2.06
CA ASN A 38 -19.69 -0.37 -0.62
C ASN A 38 -20.70 -1.32 0.03
N ASP A 39 -20.33 -1.84 1.19
CA ASP A 39 -21.15 -2.76 1.99
C ASP A 39 -22.14 -2.04 2.89
N TYR A 40 -22.01 -0.73 3.06
CA TYR A 40 -22.84 0.08 3.93
C TYR A 40 -23.07 1.48 3.35
N ASN A 41 -24.15 2.12 3.75
CA ASN A 41 -24.40 3.51 3.42
C ASN A 41 -23.54 4.39 4.34
N GLY A 42 -22.58 5.09 3.77
CA GLY A 42 -21.72 6.05 4.47
C GLY A 42 -21.56 7.32 3.68
N SER A 43 -21.22 8.42 4.36
CA SER A 43 -20.84 9.67 3.69
C SER A 43 -19.54 9.46 2.92
N GLN A 44 -19.53 9.90 1.68
CA GLN A 44 -18.33 9.86 0.83
C GLN A 44 -17.49 11.11 1.07
N LYS A 45 -16.17 10.94 1.14
CA LYS A 45 -15.25 12.06 0.88
C LYS A 45 -15.37 12.40 -0.61
N GLN A 46 -15.73 13.62 -0.93
CA GLN A 46 -15.74 14.11 -2.30
C GLN A 46 -14.32 14.57 -2.68
N GLY A 47 -13.95 14.35 -3.92
CA GLY A 47 -12.70 14.81 -4.48
C GLY A 47 -12.85 15.20 -5.95
N ALA A 48 -11.76 15.47 -6.64
CA ALA A 48 -11.76 15.93 -8.03
C ALA A 48 -12.27 14.88 -9.03
N ILE A 49 -12.09 13.58 -8.74
CA ILE A 49 -12.57 12.47 -9.58
C ILE A 49 -14.03 12.19 -9.22
N LYS A 50 -14.90 12.15 -10.23
CA LYS A 50 -16.30 11.74 -10.05
C LYS A 50 -16.37 10.27 -9.68
N GLU A 51 -16.99 9.94 -8.55
CA GLU A 51 -17.21 8.55 -8.13
C GLU A 51 -18.69 8.19 -8.06
N ILE A 52 -19.01 6.96 -8.39
CA ILE A 52 -20.34 6.36 -8.31
C ILE A 52 -20.24 5.17 -7.35
N GLN A 53 -20.99 5.24 -6.26
CA GLN A 53 -21.11 4.16 -5.29
C GLN A 53 -22.20 3.17 -5.70
N ILE A 54 -21.87 1.89 -5.70
CA ILE A 54 -22.87 0.81 -5.73
C ILE A 54 -22.91 0.17 -4.36
N THR A 55 -24.06 0.26 -3.71
CA THR A 55 -24.26 -0.42 -2.44
C THR A 55 -24.62 -1.87 -2.71
N SER A 56 -23.81 -2.79 -2.19
CA SER A 56 -24.07 -4.24 -2.27
C SER A 56 -25.25 -4.64 -1.37
N PHE A 57 -25.93 -5.71 -1.72
CA PHE A 57 -27.04 -6.22 -0.93
C PHE A 57 -26.67 -7.57 -0.29
N PRO A 58 -27.07 -7.85 0.96
CA PRO A 58 -27.77 -6.96 1.89
C PRO A 58 -26.87 -5.85 2.45
N VAL A 59 -27.47 -4.67 2.63
CA VAL A 59 -26.78 -3.51 3.21
C VAL A 59 -26.52 -3.74 4.68
N GLN A 60 -25.29 -3.59 5.10
CA GLN A 60 -24.89 -3.76 6.49
C GLN A 60 -24.88 -2.41 7.20
N LYS A 61 -25.44 -2.34 8.40
CA LYS A 61 -25.31 -1.18 9.26
C LYS A 61 -23.88 -1.11 9.83
N SER A 62 -23.33 0.09 9.95
CA SER A 62 -21.93 0.30 10.36
C SER A 62 -21.57 -0.37 11.70
N TRP A 63 -22.47 -0.32 12.70
CA TRP A 63 -22.27 -0.92 14.02
C TRP A 63 -22.27 -2.46 14.01
N MET A 64 -22.89 -3.11 13.00
CA MET A 64 -22.91 -4.57 12.83
C MET A 64 -21.67 -5.10 12.09
N ARG A 65 -20.87 -4.19 11.55
CA ARG A 65 -19.80 -4.49 10.60
C ARG A 65 -18.83 -5.58 11.08
N TRP A 66 -18.44 -5.54 12.34
CA TRP A 66 -17.47 -6.49 12.89
C TRP A 66 -18.08 -7.84 13.27
N LYS A 67 -19.23 -7.84 13.95
CA LYS A 67 -19.85 -9.05 14.51
C LYS A 67 -20.45 -9.98 13.45
N LEU A 68 -21.11 -9.42 12.43
CA LEU A 68 -21.85 -10.16 11.42
C LEU A 68 -21.19 -10.13 10.03
N ARG A 69 -19.98 -9.59 9.94
CA ARG A 69 -19.25 -9.42 8.66
C ARG A 69 -19.14 -10.73 7.86
N PRO A 70 -18.77 -11.90 8.43
CA PRO A 70 -18.66 -13.14 7.67
C PRO A 70 -20.01 -13.59 7.07
N LEU A 71 -21.08 -13.46 7.84
CA LEU A 71 -22.45 -13.83 7.38
C LEU A 71 -22.89 -12.91 6.24
N PHE A 72 -22.76 -11.58 6.39
CA PHE A 72 -23.13 -10.63 5.35
C PHE A 72 -22.26 -10.79 4.10
N ARG A 73 -20.98 -11.06 4.27
CA ARG A 73 -20.08 -11.36 3.17
C ARG A 73 -20.55 -12.60 2.40
N TRP A 74 -20.81 -13.69 3.09
CA TRP A 74 -21.32 -14.92 2.48
C TRP A 74 -22.64 -14.66 1.74
N MET A 75 -23.61 -13.96 2.33
CA MET A 75 -24.87 -13.61 1.66
C MET A 75 -24.64 -12.81 0.39
N ARG A 76 -23.76 -11.81 0.38
CA ARG A 76 -23.44 -10.99 -0.80
C ARG A 76 -22.77 -11.79 -1.90
N GLU A 77 -21.83 -12.65 -1.53
CA GLU A 77 -21.02 -13.44 -2.47
C GLU A 77 -21.75 -14.70 -3.00
N SER A 78 -22.86 -15.09 -2.39
CA SER A 78 -23.66 -16.25 -2.81
C SER A 78 -25.09 -15.87 -3.24
N GLN A 79 -25.99 -15.65 -2.27
CA GLN A 79 -27.44 -15.49 -2.54
C GLN A 79 -27.77 -14.21 -3.31
N PHE A 80 -27.08 -13.12 -2.99
CA PHE A 80 -27.34 -11.80 -3.60
C PHE A 80 -26.28 -11.38 -4.62
N TYR A 81 -25.39 -12.26 -5.02
CA TYR A 81 -24.35 -12.00 -6.01
C TYR A 81 -24.93 -11.45 -7.32
N TYR A 82 -25.92 -12.12 -7.87
CA TYR A 82 -26.52 -11.71 -9.14
C TYR A 82 -27.25 -10.37 -9.08
N PHE A 83 -27.82 -10.04 -7.94
CA PHE A 83 -28.45 -8.73 -7.74
C PHE A 83 -27.42 -7.59 -7.74
N THR A 84 -26.31 -7.75 -7.04
CA THR A 84 -25.23 -6.78 -7.04
C THR A 84 -24.57 -6.70 -8.44
N LYS A 85 -24.33 -7.84 -9.07
CA LYS A 85 -23.84 -7.94 -10.45
C LYS A 85 -24.71 -7.14 -11.43
N TYR A 86 -26.01 -7.36 -11.42
CA TYR A 86 -26.97 -6.64 -12.28
C TYR A 86 -26.90 -5.13 -12.10
N LYS A 87 -26.80 -4.66 -10.83
CA LYS A 87 -26.62 -3.24 -10.55
C LYS A 87 -25.32 -2.67 -11.15
N ILE A 88 -24.21 -3.39 -11.00
CA ILE A 88 -22.91 -2.99 -11.53
C ILE A 88 -22.99 -2.86 -13.05
N GLU A 89 -23.48 -3.90 -13.73
CA GLU A 89 -23.62 -3.94 -15.19
C GLU A 89 -24.51 -2.78 -15.69
N ARG A 90 -25.70 -2.62 -15.13
CA ARG A 90 -26.67 -1.59 -15.53
C ARG A 90 -26.15 -0.16 -15.33
N VAL A 91 -25.36 0.08 -14.27
CA VAL A 91 -24.75 1.40 -14.06
C VAL A 91 -23.63 1.64 -15.06
N SER A 92 -22.77 0.63 -15.25
CA SER A 92 -21.60 0.72 -16.12
C SER A 92 -21.98 0.91 -17.60
N GLU A 93 -23.07 0.27 -18.07
CA GLU A 93 -23.57 0.42 -19.45
C GLU A 93 -23.95 1.87 -19.83
N LYS A 94 -24.33 2.68 -18.84
CA LYS A 94 -24.70 4.07 -19.04
C LYS A 94 -23.53 5.05 -19.05
N LEU A 95 -22.32 4.56 -18.74
CA LEU A 95 -21.13 5.40 -18.62
C LEU A 95 -20.30 5.37 -19.90
N PRO A 96 -19.92 6.53 -20.45
CA PRO A 96 -19.04 6.58 -21.60
C PRO A 96 -17.59 6.35 -21.14
N PHE A 97 -16.90 5.34 -21.73
CA PHE A 97 -15.47 5.11 -21.50
C PHE A 97 -14.84 4.35 -22.67
N ASP A 98 -13.54 4.54 -22.84
CA ASP A 98 -12.70 3.85 -23.83
C ASP A 98 -11.96 2.67 -23.17
N VAL A 99 -11.60 2.83 -21.90
CA VAL A 99 -10.83 1.86 -21.10
C VAL A 99 -11.59 1.53 -19.83
N LEU A 100 -11.74 0.23 -19.55
CA LEU A 100 -12.11 -0.28 -18.25
C LEU A 100 -10.84 -0.59 -17.46
N HIS A 101 -10.56 0.16 -16.40
CA HIS A 101 -9.46 -0.11 -15.48
C HIS A 101 -9.99 -0.81 -14.23
N VAL A 102 -9.65 -2.07 -14.05
CA VAL A 102 -10.09 -2.89 -12.92
C VAL A 102 -8.96 -3.06 -11.92
N VAL A 103 -9.26 -2.88 -10.64
CA VAL A 103 -8.37 -3.35 -9.56
C VAL A 103 -8.82 -4.75 -9.16
N ASN A 104 -7.93 -5.74 -9.30
CA ASN A 104 -8.22 -7.12 -8.95
C ASN A 104 -8.28 -7.28 -7.42
N HIS A 105 -9.44 -6.98 -6.84
CA HIS A 105 -9.69 -7.18 -5.42
C HIS A 105 -11.19 -7.34 -5.12
N GLY A 106 -11.53 -8.33 -4.29
CA GLY A 106 -12.92 -8.65 -3.91
C GLY A 106 -13.68 -9.48 -4.94
N ALA A 107 -14.84 -9.98 -4.53
CA ALA A 107 -15.64 -10.97 -5.27
C ALA A 107 -16.28 -10.46 -6.58
N PHE A 108 -16.25 -9.16 -6.81
CA PHE A 108 -16.92 -8.56 -7.96
C PHE A 108 -15.95 -8.02 -9.03
N SER A 109 -14.64 -8.17 -8.84
CA SER A 109 -13.63 -7.57 -9.72
C SER A 109 -13.76 -7.99 -11.19
N ALA A 110 -14.11 -9.24 -11.48
CA ALA A 110 -14.21 -9.76 -12.83
C ALA A 110 -15.62 -9.64 -13.48
N ILE A 111 -16.57 -8.97 -12.83
CA ILE A 111 -17.97 -8.88 -13.32
C ILE A 111 -18.04 -8.21 -14.70
N LEU A 112 -17.36 -7.07 -14.86
CA LEU A 112 -17.38 -6.28 -16.10
C LEU A 112 -16.47 -6.87 -17.19
N CYS A 113 -15.74 -7.96 -16.88
CA CYS A 113 -14.87 -8.65 -17.82
C CYS A 113 -15.65 -9.64 -18.67
N ASN A 114 -16.60 -9.16 -19.48
CA ASN A 114 -17.35 -9.97 -20.46
C ASN A 114 -17.25 -9.39 -21.87
N GLU A 115 -17.41 -10.25 -22.91
CA GLU A 115 -17.17 -9.86 -24.31
C GLU A 115 -18.15 -8.81 -24.82
N SER A 116 -19.40 -8.93 -24.47
CA SER A 116 -20.43 -7.99 -24.92
C SER A 116 -20.19 -6.59 -24.37
N PHE A 117 -19.76 -6.47 -23.12
CA PHE A 117 -19.48 -5.20 -22.47
C PHE A 117 -18.18 -4.55 -22.97
N LEU A 118 -17.17 -5.38 -23.31
CA LEU A 118 -15.84 -4.92 -23.75
C LEU A 118 -15.67 -4.89 -25.26
N SER A 119 -16.72 -5.07 -26.08
CA SER A 119 -16.64 -5.34 -27.53
C SER A 119 -15.78 -4.37 -28.35
N LYS A 120 -15.55 -3.14 -27.89
CA LYS A 120 -14.68 -2.14 -28.54
C LYS A 120 -13.85 -1.34 -27.54
N LYS A 121 -13.62 -1.89 -26.37
CA LYS A 121 -13.00 -1.21 -25.23
C LYS A 121 -11.80 -2.00 -24.73
N GLN A 122 -10.82 -1.32 -24.20
CA GLN A 122 -9.67 -1.97 -23.59
C GLN A 122 -9.95 -2.33 -22.13
N LEU A 123 -9.39 -3.46 -21.70
CA LEU A 123 -9.38 -3.88 -20.31
C LEU A 123 -7.95 -3.74 -19.75
N TRP A 124 -7.78 -2.85 -18.79
CA TRP A 124 -6.55 -2.75 -17.99
C TRP A 124 -6.82 -3.30 -16.60
N THR A 125 -5.94 -4.14 -16.10
CA THR A 125 -6.11 -4.68 -14.75
C THR A 125 -4.88 -4.42 -13.91
N SER A 126 -5.09 -3.77 -12.77
CA SER A 126 -4.08 -3.61 -11.72
C SER A 126 -4.15 -4.78 -10.73
N PHE A 127 -3.00 -5.42 -10.52
CA PHE A 127 -2.81 -6.50 -9.56
C PHE A 127 -1.87 -5.99 -8.46
N HIS A 128 -2.43 -5.80 -7.27
CA HIS A 128 -1.72 -5.19 -6.14
C HIS A 128 -1.26 -6.22 -5.11
N ASP A 129 -1.89 -7.39 -5.08
CA ASP A 129 -1.63 -8.43 -4.11
C ASP A 129 -1.63 -9.80 -4.78
N HIS A 130 -1.10 -10.80 -4.08
CA HIS A 130 -1.17 -12.18 -4.51
C HIS A 130 -2.63 -12.64 -4.68
N TYR A 131 -2.90 -13.47 -5.69
CA TYR A 131 -4.27 -13.88 -6.06
C TYR A 131 -5.04 -14.51 -4.89
N SER A 132 -4.37 -15.20 -3.97
CA SER A 132 -5.01 -15.79 -2.79
C SER A 132 -5.54 -14.79 -1.77
N LEU A 133 -5.09 -13.53 -1.86
CA LEU A 133 -5.49 -12.44 -0.94
C LEU A 133 -6.52 -11.49 -1.56
N CYS A 134 -6.74 -11.55 -2.87
CA CYS A 134 -7.52 -10.54 -3.59
C CYS A 134 -8.94 -10.99 -3.90
N SER A 135 -9.08 -11.95 -4.81
CA SER A 135 -10.35 -12.43 -5.35
C SER A 135 -10.31 -13.93 -5.56
N SER A 136 -11.34 -14.52 -6.17
CA SER A 136 -11.28 -15.93 -6.48
C SER A 136 -10.20 -16.24 -7.52
N PHE A 137 -9.60 -17.43 -7.45
CA PHE A 137 -8.64 -17.91 -8.46
C PHE A 137 -9.20 -17.78 -9.88
N LYS A 138 -10.47 -18.18 -10.08
CA LYS A 138 -11.15 -18.13 -11.37
C LYS A 138 -11.31 -16.70 -11.90
N ASP A 139 -11.67 -15.74 -11.05
CA ASP A 139 -11.83 -14.36 -11.43
C ASP A 139 -10.49 -13.71 -11.75
N THR A 140 -9.47 -14.00 -10.94
CA THR A 140 -8.10 -13.54 -11.21
C THR A 140 -7.58 -14.10 -12.53
N GLN A 141 -7.77 -15.41 -12.80
CA GLN A 141 -7.39 -16.04 -14.06
C GLN A 141 -8.11 -15.41 -15.25
N LYS A 142 -9.41 -15.11 -15.11
CA LYS A 142 -10.21 -14.45 -16.13
C LYS A 142 -9.66 -13.06 -16.44
N LEU A 143 -9.36 -12.24 -15.42
CA LEU A 143 -8.77 -10.92 -15.58
C LEU A 143 -7.37 -11.02 -16.19
N TRP A 144 -6.52 -11.94 -15.72
CA TRP A 144 -5.18 -12.15 -16.25
C TRP A 144 -5.20 -12.47 -17.74
N ASN A 145 -6.08 -13.38 -18.17
CA ASN A 145 -6.14 -13.82 -19.55
C ASN A 145 -6.72 -12.77 -20.50
N ARG A 146 -7.69 -11.98 -20.05
CA ARG A 146 -8.45 -11.06 -20.92
C ARG A 146 -7.90 -9.64 -20.95
N SER A 147 -7.08 -9.25 -19.97
CA SER A 147 -6.55 -7.89 -19.93
C SER A 147 -5.67 -7.59 -21.15
N ASP A 148 -5.86 -6.43 -21.74
CA ASP A 148 -4.97 -5.87 -22.75
C ASP A 148 -3.67 -5.40 -22.08
N ARG A 149 -3.79 -4.78 -20.90
CA ARG A 149 -2.63 -4.40 -20.07
C ARG A 149 -2.78 -4.99 -18.66
N ARG A 150 -1.69 -5.58 -18.17
CA ARG A 150 -1.55 -6.16 -16.83
C ARG A 150 -0.58 -5.30 -16.05
N LEU A 151 -1.08 -4.58 -15.07
CA LEU A 151 -0.34 -3.58 -14.30
C LEU A 151 0.01 -4.19 -12.95
N MET A 152 1.29 -4.45 -12.72
CA MET A 152 1.81 -5.15 -11.54
C MET A 152 2.57 -4.18 -10.65
N ILE A 153 2.46 -4.35 -9.33
CA ILE A 153 3.19 -3.51 -8.37
C ILE A 153 4.63 -3.96 -8.15
N SER A 154 4.97 -5.20 -8.50
CA SER A 154 6.33 -5.74 -8.39
C SER A 154 6.62 -6.75 -9.48
N THR A 155 7.90 -6.96 -9.76
CA THR A 155 8.36 -7.99 -10.70
C THR A 155 8.02 -9.39 -10.16
N GLU A 156 8.24 -9.61 -8.87
CA GLU A 156 8.00 -10.87 -8.18
C GLU A 156 6.52 -11.29 -8.29
N LEU A 157 5.59 -10.33 -8.16
CA LEU A 157 4.17 -10.60 -8.35
C LEU A 157 3.85 -10.96 -9.79
N GLY A 158 4.42 -10.25 -10.76
CA GLY A 158 4.23 -10.52 -12.18
C GLY A 158 4.73 -11.91 -12.58
N GLU A 159 5.91 -12.29 -12.13
CA GLU A 159 6.50 -13.61 -12.38
C GLU A 159 5.68 -14.74 -11.74
N GLU A 160 5.17 -14.55 -10.52
CA GLU A 160 4.28 -15.53 -9.87
C GLU A 160 2.97 -15.69 -10.66
N TYR A 161 2.38 -14.60 -11.14
CA TYR A 161 1.18 -14.67 -11.98
C TYR A 161 1.45 -15.35 -13.32
N GLN A 162 2.60 -15.12 -13.95
CA GLN A 162 3.00 -15.84 -15.16
C GLN A 162 3.15 -17.34 -14.92
N LYS A 163 3.73 -17.73 -13.79
CA LYS A 163 3.91 -19.14 -13.39
C LYS A 163 2.56 -19.82 -13.16
N VAL A 164 1.61 -19.14 -12.51
CA VAL A 164 0.33 -19.74 -12.10
C VAL A 164 -0.71 -19.70 -13.20
N PHE A 165 -0.81 -18.61 -13.97
CA PHE A 165 -1.87 -18.37 -14.96
C PHE A 165 -1.41 -18.46 -16.41
N GLY A 166 -0.13 -18.76 -16.64
CA GLY A 166 0.50 -18.80 -17.95
C GLY A 166 1.12 -17.48 -18.37
N TYR A 167 2.11 -17.58 -19.26
CA TYR A 167 2.90 -16.44 -19.69
C TYR A 167 2.07 -15.38 -20.42
N LYS A 168 2.08 -14.18 -19.90
CA LYS A 168 1.56 -12.94 -20.52
C LYS A 168 2.48 -11.79 -20.12
N ASN A 169 2.67 -10.84 -21.02
CA ASN A 169 3.41 -9.62 -20.69
C ASN A 169 2.67 -8.81 -19.62
N PHE A 170 3.44 -8.20 -18.74
CA PHE A 170 2.95 -7.26 -17.74
C PHE A 170 3.83 -6.00 -17.71
N GLU A 171 3.30 -4.95 -17.13
CA GLU A 171 3.95 -3.67 -16.95
C GLU A 171 4.04 -3.35 -15.45
N LEU A 172 5.17 -2.78 -15.01
CA LEU A 172 5.33 -2.36 -13.62
C LEU A 172 4.70 -0.96 -13.47
N ILE A 173 3.59 -0.90 -12.76
CA ILE A 173 2.90 0.34 -12.40
C ILE A 173 2.70 0.34 -10.89
N THR A 174 3.57 1.05 -10.21
CA THR A 174 3.60 1.16 -8.75
C THR A 174 3.16 2.55 -8.29
N ASP A 175 3.08 2.79 -6.98
CA ASP A 175 3.13 4.15 -6.44
C ASP A 175 4.53 4.74 -6.72
N GLY A 176 4.65 6.04 -6.63
CA GLY A 176 5.91 6.74 -6.89
C GLY A 176 6.04 8.00 -6.04
N VAL A 177 7.14 8.71 -6.25
CA VAL A 177 7.40 10.03 -5.67
C VAL A 177 7.76 11.01 -6.78
N TYR A 178 7.30 12.26 -6.70
CA TYR A 178 7.75 13.29 -7.61
C TYR A 178 9.18 13.70 -7.29
N HIS A 179 9.93 14.13 -8.29
CA HIS A 179 11.31 14.59 -8.11
C HIS A 179 11.42 15.71 -7.06
N GLU A 180 10.46 16.62 -7.06
CA GLU A 180 10.33 17.72 -6.13
C GLU A 180 9.95 17.31 -4.70
N GLU A 181 9.39 16.09 -4.54
CA GLU A 181 9.08 15.51 -3.22
C GLU A 181 10.28 14.80 -2.59
N ILE A 182 11.35 14.55 -3.36
CA ILE A 182 12.53 13.85 -2.85
C ILE A 182 13.39 14.82 -2.04
N SER A 183 13.44 14.57 -0.74
CA SER A 183 14.18 15.38 0.20
C SER A 183 15.68 15.05 0.21
N LYS A 184 16.51 15.96 0.66
CA LYS A 184 17.93 15.68 0.85
C LYS A 184 18.13 14.75 2.06
N PRO A 185 19.13 13.85 2.02
CA PRO A 185 19.54 13.12 3.21
C PRO A 185 19.88 14.06 4.35
N LYS A 186 19.65 13.60 5.58
CA LYS A 186 20.09 14.31 6.77
C LYS A 186 20.84 13.35 7.72
N PRO A 187 21.82 13.83 8.47
CA PRO A 187 22.47 13.04 9.50
C PRO A 187 21.50 12.72 10.64
N ILE A 188 21.72 11.61 11.31
CA ILE A 188 20.94 11.24 12.51
C ILE A 188 21.31 12.20 13.66
N ALA A 189 20.30 12.68 14.37
CA ALA A 189 20.49 13.58 15.51
C ALA A 189 21.28 12.87 16.63
N LYS A 190 22.22 13.62 17.27
CA LYS A 190 23.06 13.06 18.34
C LYS A 190 22.41 13.12 19.72
N GLU A 191 21.60 14.16 19.99
CA GLU A 191 21.03 14.39 21.32
C GLU A 191 19.77 13.54 21.55
N LYS A 192 18.86 13.49 20.57
CA LYS A 192 17.60 12.77 20.66
C LYS A 192 17.19 12.25 19.28
N ILE A 193 17.25 10.93 19.11
CA ILE A 193 16.99 10.26 17.86
C ILE A 193 15.48 10.03 17.70
N SER A 194 14.91 10.54 16.63
CA SER A 194 13.49 10.36 16.31
C SER A 194 13.28 9.15 15.40
N ILE A 195 12.42 8.22 15.84
CA ILE A 195 11.99 7.06 15.04
C ILE A 195 10.53 7.30 14.67
N TYR A 196 10.18 7.10 13.42
CA TYR A 196 8.84 7.38 12.92
C TYR A 196 8.21 6.16 12.26
N PHE A 197 6.94 5.94 12.58
CA PHE A 197 6.08 4.98 11.91
C PHE A 197 4.72 5.63 11.61
N ALA A 198 4.21 5.48 10.38
CA ALA A 198 2.85 5.87 10.03
C ALA A 198 2.03 4.70 9.48
N GLY A 199 0.80 4.56 9.95
CA GLY A 199 -0.17 3.61 9.44
C GLY A 199 -0.86 2.80 10.54
N LEU A 200 -1.82 1.98 10.12
CA LEU A 200 -2.52 1.07 11.04
C LEU A 200 -1.57 -0.01 11.54
N MET A 201 -1.63 -0.27 12.84
CA MET A 201 -0.85 -1.32 13.48
C MET A 201 -1.79 -2.47 13.87
N HIS A 202 -1.72 -3.57 13.11
CA HIS A 202 -2.42 -4.80 13.44
C HIS A 202 -1.60 -5.61 14.47
N TYR A 203 -2.26 -6.46 15.26
CA TYR A 203 -1.62 -7.28 16.30
C TYR A 203 -0.47 -8.17 15.77
N GLU A 204 -0.50 -8.53 14.48
CA GLU A 204 0.56 -9.33 13.84
C GLU A 204 1.91 -8.61 13.74
N TYR A 205 1.93 -7.28 13.90
CA TYR A 205 3.16 -6.49 13.95
C TYR A 205 3.72 -6.32 15.37
N TYR A 206 2.96 -6.70 16.39
CA TYR A 206 3.38 -6.52 17.80
C TYR A 206 4.73 -7.15 18.11
N PRO A 207 5.05 -8.40 17.68
CA PRO A 207 6.36 -8.97 17.94
C PRO A 207 7.53 -8.13 17.39
N LEU A 208 7.34 -7.50 16.20
CA LEU A 208 8.38 -6.63 15.63
C LEU A 208 8.55 -5.35 16.45
N LEU A 209 7.45 -4.77 16.92
CA LEU A 209 7.46 -3.57 17.75
C LEU A 209 8.03 -3.83 19.14
N GLU A 210 7.75 -4.99 19.72
CA GLU A 210 8.32 -5.42 21.01
C GLU A 210 9.84 -5.54 20.91
N VAL A 211 10.35 -6.19 19.86
CA VAL A 211 11.79 -6.30 19.58
C VAL A 211 12.42 -4.91 19.45
N LEU A 212 11.80 -4.01 18.66
CA LEU A 212 12.28 -2.64 18.55
C LEU A 212 12.29 -1.94 19.91
N ALA A 213 11.20 -1.99 20.64
CA ALA A 213 11.05 -1.32 21.94
C ALA A 213 12.07 -1.83 22.97
N ASP A 214 12.28 -3.15 23.03
CA ASP A 214 13.26 -3.76 23.93
C ASP A 214 14.70 -3.38 23.57
N SER A 215 14.97 -3.20 22.27
CA SER A 215 16.27 -2.72 21.78
C SER A 215 16.50 -1.26 22.13
N LEU A 216 15.48 -0.42 21.99
CA LEU A 216 15.57 1.00 22.39
C LEU A 216 15.78 1.15 23.88
N ASP A 217 15.08 0.38 24.73
CA ASP A 217 15.27 0.38 26.19
C ASP A 217 16.70 -0.01 26.58
N ALA A 218 17.29 -0.99 25.87
CA ALA A 218 18.68 -1.37 26.09
C ALA A 218 19.65 -0.25 25.74
N LEU A 219 19.44 0.41 24.59
CA LEU A 219 20.26 1.53 24.12
C LEU A 219 20.12 2.78 25.01
N VAL A 220 18.94 3.02 25.57
CA VAL A 220 18.78 4.09 26.59
C VAL A 220 19.64 3.80 27.81
N GLY A 221 19.75 2.52 28.23
CA GLY A 221 20.67 2.09 29.28
C GLY A 221 22.16 2.35 28.95
N GLU A 222 22.51 2.49 27.68
CA GLU A 222 23.84 2.81 27.19
C GLU A 222 24.06 4.35 26.95
N GLY A 223 23.06 5.17 27.26
CA GLY A 223 23.16 6.63 27.16
C GLY A 223 22.56 7.25 25.90
N TYR A 224 21.91 6.46 25.02
CA TYR A 224 21.16 7.03 23.89
C TYR A 224 19.82 7.60 24.33
N SER A 225 19.29 8.56 23.57
CA SER A 225 17.95 9.12 23.81
C SER A 225 17.10 8.98 22.56
N PHE A 226 15.88 8.43 22.71
CA PHE A 226 14.97 8.18 21.61
C PHE A 226 13.59 8.80 21.82
N LYS A 227 12.97 9.18 20.69
CA LYS A 227 11.55 9.51 20.60
C LYS A 227 10.91 8.65 19.53
N PHE A 228 9.94 7.82 19.87
CA PHE A 228 9.19 6.99 18.92
C PHE A 228 7.86 7.66 18.59
N ILE A 229 7.68 8.09 17.34
CA ILE A 229 6.50 8.77 16.82
C ILE A 229 5.63 7.77 16.07
N LEU A 230 4.39 7.60 16.52
CA LEU A 230 3.42 6.65 16.01
C LEU A 230 2.21 7.40 15.42
N ARG A 231 2.17 7.57 14.10
CA ARG A 231 1.09 8.25 13.39
C ARG A 231 0.01 7.27 12.94
N GLY A 232 -1.26 7.54 13.30
CA GLY A 232 -2.43 6.76 12.86
C GLY A 232 -2.53 5.38 13.52
N THR A 233 -1.87 5.16 14.65
CA THR A 233 -1.95 3.94 15.45
C THR A 233 -2.68 4.20 16.76
N GLN A 234 -3.26 3.13 17.32
CA GLN A 234 -3.79 3.13 18.68
C GLN A 234 -2.68 2.97 19.73
N GLU A 235 -2.95 3.39 20.96
CA GLU A 235 -2.06 3.09 22.07
C GLU A 235 -1.94 1.57 22.29
N MET A 236 -0.72 1.13 22.58
CA MET A 236 -0.38 -0.26 22.81
C MET A 236 0.17 -0.44 24.23
N SER A 237 -0.42 -1.38 25.01
CA SER A 237 -0.10 -1.56 26.42
C SER A 237 1.37 -1.93 26.66
N PHE A 238 2.00 -2.70 25.78
CA PHE A 238 3.40 -3.10 25.90
C PHE A 238 4.42 -1.97 25.62
N LEU A 239 3.95 -0.82 25.14
CA LEU A 239 4.75 0.39 25.00
C LEU A 239 4.63 1.34 26.20
N ARG A 240 3.75 1.04 27.17
CA ARG A 240 3.70 1.83 28.41
C ARG A 240 4.97 1.61 29.23
N ASP A 241 5.37 2.62 29.97
CA ASP A 241 6.51 2.58 30.90
C ASP A 241 7.86 2.23 30.25
N ARG A 242 8.02 2.47 28.95
CA ARG A 242 9.31 2.34 28.25
C ARG A 242 10.26 3.48 28.67
N LYS A 243 11.58 3.23 28.53
CA LYS A 243 12.61 4.20 28.92
C LYS A 243 12.82 5.35 27.93
N PHE A 244 12.13 5.31 26.79
CA PHE A 244 12.17 6.33 25.73
C PHE A 244 10.83 7.04 25.59
N GLU A 245 10.83 8.22 24.97
CA GLU A 245 9.61 8.98 24.72
C GLU A 245 8.76 8.34 23.63
N ILE A 246 7.44 8.29 23.82
CA ILE A 246 6.47 7.85 22.81
C ILE A 246 5.49 8.97 22.52
N ASP A 247 5.31 9.26 21.23
CA ASP A 247 4.42 10.31 20.71
C ASP A 247 3.34 9.67 19.82
N TYR A 248 2.15 9.47 20.40
CA TYR A 248 1.00 8.96 19.65
C TYR A 248 0.27 10.09 18.96
N ARG A 249 0.22 10.04 17.63
CA ARG A 249 -0.49 10.97 16.75
C ARG A 249 -1.65 10.23 16.08
N THR A 250 -2.83 10.29 16.67
CA THR A 250 -3.98 9.48 16.25
C THR A 250 -4.73 10.08 15.07
N ASP A 251 -4.60 11.39 14.83
CA ASP A 251 -5.34 12.09 13.81
C ASP A 251 -4.84 11.75 12.39
N PHE A 252 -5.78 11.73 11.45
CA PHE A 252 -5.46 11.64 10.03
C PHE A 252 -5.11 13.03 9.50
N VAL A 253 -3.98 13.12 8.83
CA VAL A 253 -3.42 14.36 8.31
C VAL A 253 -3.26 14.28 6.78
N SER A 254 -2.94 15.39 6.14
CA SER A 254 -2.70 15.48 4.70
C SER A 254 -1.43 14.73 4.28
N ASP A 255 -1.33 14.39 2.99
CA ASP A 255 -0.11 13.79 2.43
C ASP A 255 1.11 14.71 2.59
N GLU A 256 0.91 16.03 2.52
CA GLU A 256 1.96 17.04 2.74
C GLU A 256 2.45 17.02 4.20
N GLU A 257 1.55 16.93 5.16
CA GLU A 257 1.91 16.86 6.58
C GLU A 257 2.63 15.56 6.92
N ILE A 258 2.19 14.41 6.35
CA ILE A 258 2.93 13.14 6.45
C ILE A 258 4.35 13.29 5.88
N LYS A 259 4.50 13.94 4.73
CA LYS A 259 5.82 14.19 4.14
C LYS A 259 6.71 15.01 5.07
N ASN A 260 6.19 16.08 5.64
CA ASN A 260 6.94 16.92 6.58
C ASN A 260 7.36 16.12 7.83
N GLU A 261 6.48 15.30 8.40
CA GLU A 261 6.83 14.42 9.52
C GLU A 261 7.91 13.40 9.16
N LEU A 262 7.84 12.80 7.97
CA LEU A 262 8.86 11.88 7.46
C LEU A 262 10.22 12.54 7.32
N ASP A 263 10.26 13.79 6.85
CA ASP A 263 11.50 14.55 6.67
C ASP A 263 12.11 15.03 7.99
N MET A 264 11.29 15.20 9.02
CA MET A 264 11.76 15.52 10.37
C MET A 264 12.30 14.30 11.13
N ALA A 265 11.92 13.10 10.77
CA ALA A 265 12.35 11.88 11.44
C ALA A 265 13.77 11.46 11.03
N ASP A 266 14.56 10.92 11.97
CA ASP A 266 15.90 10.41 11.72
C ASP A 266 15.89 8.99 11.19
N ILE A 267 15.01 8.15 11.74
CA ILE A 267 14.82 6.76 11.39
C ILE A 267 13.37 6.53 10.99
N LEU A 268 13.17 5.94 9.82
CA LEU A 268 11.88 5.59 9.25
C LEU A 268 11.67 4.08 9.43
N TYR A 269 10.87 3.69 10.40
CA TYR A 269 10.66 2.28 10.73
C TYR A 269 9.66 1.63 9.76
N LEU A 270 10.15 0.63 9.03
CA LEU A 270 9.40 -0.12 8.01
C LEU A 270 9.22 -1.59 8.42
N PRO A 271 8.24 -1.90 9.29
CA PRO A 271 7.95 -3.28 9.64
C PRO A 271 7.17 -4.00 8.55
N ILE A 272 7.54 -5.25 8.27
CA ILE A 272 6.83 -6.21 7.43
C ILE A 272 6.64 -7.49 8.24
N LYS A 273 5.39 -7.94 8.39
CA LYS A 273 5.08 -9.11 9.21
C LYS A 273 5.63 -10.41 8.62
N PHE A 274 6.03 -11.34 9.49
CA PHE A 274 6.57 -12.64 9.10
C PHE A 274 5.47 -13.68 8.77
N SER A 275 4.22 -13.40 9.12
CA SER A 275 3.14 -14.39 9.14
C SER A 275 2.45 -14.66 7.80
N GLU A 276 2.66 -13.82 6.76
CA GLU A 276 1.95 -13.94 5.48
C GLU A 276 2.91 -13.94 4.27
N PRO A 277 3.47 -15.10 3.88
CA PRO A 277 4.38 -15.20 2.73
C PRO A 277 3.77 -14.63 1.44
N ASN A 278 2.51 -14.94 1.15
CA ASN A 278 1.82 -14.43 -0.04
C ASN A 278 1.66 -12.90 -0.07
N PHE A 279 1.83 -12.23 1.06
CA PHE A 279 1.88 -10.78 1.12
C PHE A 279 3.32 -10.27 0.93
N TYR A 280 4.27 -10.71 1.78
CA TYR A 280 5.58 -10.09 1.80
C TYR A 280 6.48 -10.47 0.61
N LEU A 281 6.30 -11.66 0.04
CA LEU A 281 7.10 -12.11 -1.12
C LEU A 281 6.82 -11.29 -2.38
N TYR A 282 5.62 -10.74 -2.51
CA TYR A 282 5.15 -10.19 -3.78
C TYR A 282 4.75 -8.71 -3.71
N SER A 283 4.46 -8.17 -2.52
CA SER A 283 3.94 -6.82 -2.41
C SER A 283 5.01 -5.78 -2.08
N LEU A 284 4.91 -4.62 -2.72
CA LEU A 284 5.67 -3.42 -2.34
C LEU A 284 4.77 -2.45 -1.60
N SER A 285 5.18 -2.09 -0.39
CA SER A 285 4.42 -1.17 0.45
C SER A 285 4.50 0.27 -0.08
N THR A 286 3.36 0.95 -0.21
CA THR A 286 3.31 2.40 -0.50
C THR A 286 4.05 3.23 0.56
N LYS A 287 4.13 2.73 1.80
CA LYS A 287 4.91 3.30 2.88
C LYS A 287 6.42 3.30 2.54
N MET A 288 6.94 2.16 2.06
CA MET A 288 8.33 2.04 1.60
C MET A 288 8.63 3.11 0.53
N ILE A 289 7.72 3.29 -0.42
CA ILE A 289 7.89 4.25 -1.52
C ILE A 289 7.93 5.69 -0.98
N SER A 290 7.13 6.03 0.03
CA SER A 290 7.22 7.33 0.69
C SER A 290 8.55 7.48 1.44
N TYR A 291 9.03 6.43 2.10
CA TYR A 291 10.25 6.46 2.91
C TYR A 291 11.51 6.63 2.06
N ILE A 292 11.60 5.98 0.90
CA ILE A 292 12.75 6.18 0.00
C ILE A 292 12.86 7.61 -0.53
N GLY A 293 11.79 8.40 -0.53
CA GLY A 293 11.78 9.82 -0.88
C GLY A 293 12.12 10.77 0.27
N ALA A 294 11.96 10.35 1.52
CA ALA A 294 12.08 11.20 2.71
C ALA A 294 13.53 11.33 3.23
N SER A 295 13.84 12.31 4.10
CA SER A 295 15.20 12.63 4.57
C SER A 295 15.85 11.58 5.47
N GLY A 296 15.05 10.80 6.22
CA GLY A 296 15.55 9.87 7.24
C GLY A 296 16.08 8.56 6.67
N ASN A 297 16.85 7.84 7.48
CA ASN A 297 17.32 6.49 7.16
C ASN A 297 16.23 5.45 7.36
N ILE A 298 16.14 4.46 6.46
CA ILE A 298 15.13 3.41 6.54
C ILE A 298 15.63 2.27 7.40
N LEU A 299 14.90 1.92 8.45
CA LEU A 299 15.07 0.69 9.23
C LEU A 299 13.98 -0.31 8.80
N TYR A 300 14.35 -1.20 7.90
CA TYR A 300 13.51 -2.33 7.53
C TYR A 300 13.55 -3.40 8.63
N HIS A 301 12.38 -3.94 9.00
CA HIS A 301 12.27 -5.06 9.94
C HIS A 301 11.25 -6.07 9.42
N GLY A 302 11.71 -7.27 9.03
CA GLY A 302 10.82 -8.28 8.46
C GLY A 302 11.57 -9.39 7.73
N PRO A 303 10.85 -10.26 6.97
CA PRO A 303 11.44 -11.41 6.27
C PRO A 303 12.55 -11.01 5.30
N SER A 304 13.64 -11.79 5.29
CA SER A 304 14.82 -11.54 4.43
C SER A 304 14.54 -11.71 2.93
N ASP A 305 13.56 -12.52 2.59
CA ASP A 305 13.14 -12.88 1.23
C ASP A 305 11.95 -12.03 0.71
N SER A 306 11.50 -11.04 1.48
CA SER A 306 10.43 -10.16 1.01
C SER A 306 10.85 -9.34 -0.21
N ALA A 307 9.90 -9.03 -1.11
CA ALA A 307 10.13 -8.15 -2.25
C ALA A 307 10.74 -6.80 -1.82
N ALA A 308 10.25 -6.24 -0.71
CA ALA A 308 10.76 -4.98 -0.15
C ALA A 308 12.21 -5.12 0.35
N CYS A 309 12.55 -6.18 1.10
CA CYS A 309 13.91 -6.41 1.60
C CYS A 309 14.89 -6.61 0.44
N ASN A 310 14.53 -7.44 -0.53
CA ASN A 310 15.36 -7.70 -1.70
C ASN A 310 15.66 -6.41 -2.48
N LEU A 311 14.64 -5.59 -2.69
CA LEU A 311 14.78 -4.32 -3.40
C LEU A 311 15.69 -3.35 -2.62
N LEU A 312 15.45 -3.18 -1.33
CA LEU A 312 16.21 -2.25 -0.48
C LEU A 312 17.67 -2.70 -0.32
N ARG A 313 17.93 -3.99 -0.07
CA ARG A 313 19.28 -4.55 0.04
C ARG A 313 20.05 -4.45 -1.26
N LYS A 314 19.46 -4.83 -2.38
CA LYS A 314 20.09 -4.75 -3.71
C LYS A 314 20.58 -3.33 -4.04
N ASN A 315 19.94 -2.31 -3.48
CA ASN A 315 20.28 -0.92 -3.72
C ASN A 315 21.01 -0.27 -2.53
N ASN A 316 21.35 -1.01 -1.47
CA ASN A 316 21.91 -0.48 -0.21
C ASN A 316 21.12 0.73 0.31
N ALA A 317 19.79 0.65 0.26
CA ALA A 317 18.88 1.76 0.51
C ALA A 317 18.22 1.73 1.90
N ALA A 318 18.55 0.75 2.73
CA ALA A 318 18.01 0.59 4.08
C ALA A 318 18.94 -0.27 4.94
N PHE A 319 18.81 -0.12 6.25
CA PHE A 319 19.32 -1.05 7.24
C PHE A 319 18.26 -2.12 7.49
N CYS A 320 18.62 -3.40 7.41
CA CYS A 320 17.67 -4.50 7.36
C CYS A 320 17.86 -5.49 8.52
N CYS A 321 17.01 -5.41 9.54
CA CYS A 321 16.83 -6.44 10.55
C CYS A 321 15.89 -7.53 10.01
N VAL A 322 16.38 -8.77 9.94
CA VAL A 322 15.63 -9.85 9.27
C VAL A 322 15.21 -10.97 10.22
N SER A 323 15.30 -10.72 11.50
CA SER A 323 14.88 -11.64 12.56
C SER A 323 14.10 -10.90 13.65
N LEU A 324 13.59 -11.66 14.61
CA LEU A 324 13.02 -11.15 15.87
C LEU A 324 14.06 -11.13 17.01
N SER A 325 15.37 -10.98 16.67
CA SER A 325 16.42 -10.86 17.67
C SER A 325 16.59 -9.41 18.13
N LYS A 326 16.49 -9.21 19.44
CA LYS A 326 16.80 -7.94 20.10
C LYS A 326 18.26 -7.54 19.89
N GLU A 327 19.17 -8.51 19.94
CA GLU A 327 20.62 -8.29 19.79
C GLU A 327 20.96 -7.78 18.39
N GLU A 328 20.37 -8.40 17.36
CA GLU A 328 20.52 -7.96 15.97
C GLU A 328 19.97 -6.54 15.77
N MET A 329 18.77 -6.28 16.27
CA MET A 329 18.13 -4.96 16.17
C MET A 329 18.95 -3.88 16.90
N THR A 330 19.43 -4.19 18.11
CA THR A 330 20.26 -3.28 18.92
C THR A 330 21.56 -2.93 18.19
N SER A 331 22.26 -3.96 17.67
CA SER A 331 23.49 -3.78 16.90
C SER A 331 23.27 -2.93 15.65
N LEU A 332 22.18 -3.21 14.93
CA LEU A 332 21.84 -2.50 13.69
C LEU A 332 21.51 -1.03 13.94
N ILE A 333 20.78 -0.71 15.02
CA ILE A 333 20.50 0.70 15.39
C ILE A 333 21.80 1.42 15.74
N LYS A 334 22.74 0.81 16.44
CA LYS A 334 24.07 1.40 16.71
C LYS A 334 24.85 1.68 15.41
N GLU A 335 24.86 0.71 14.50
CA GLU A 335 25.45 0.87 13.18
C GLU A 335 24.83 2.07 12.43
N MET A 336 23.50 2.15 12.42
CA MET A 336 22.79 3.27 11.78
C MET A 336 23.19 4.63 12.36
N VAL A 337 23.27 4.74 13.68
CA VAL A 337 23.61 6.01 14.37
C VAL A 337 25.06 6.45 14.07
N LEU A 338 25.95 5.50 13.85
CA LEU A 338 27.36 5.74 13.53
C LEU A 338 27.63 5.85 12.01
N SER A 339 26.65 5.48 11.18
CA SER A 339 26.79 5.48 9.72
C SER A 339 26.79 6.89 9.14
N ASP A 340 27.34 7.00 7.94
CA ASP A 340 27.18 8.17 7.09
C ASP A 340 25.79 8.19 6.40
N GLU A 341 25.55 9.17 5.55
CA GLU A 341 24.29 9.33 4.80
C GLU A 341 24.20 8.42 3.55
N SER A 342 25.09 7.47 3.38
CA SER A 342 25.19 6.65 2.14
C SER A 342 23.94 5.86 1.86
N SER A 343 23.36 5.20 2.87
CA SER A 343 22.12 4.43 2.76
C SER A 343 20.94 5.31 2.35
N CYS A 344 20.79 6.47 3.00
CA CYS A 344 19.75 7.44 2.64
C CYS A 344 19.95 7.99 1.23
N THR A 345 21.18 8.32 0.85
CA THR A 345 21.54 8.76 -0.52
C THR A 345 21.15 7.69 -1.57
N ASN A 346 21.41 6.43 -1.29
CA ASN A 346 21.04 5.33 -2.18
C ASN A 346 19.52 5.14 -2.27
N ALA A 347 18.79 5.35 -1.18
CA ALA A 347 17.32 5.36 -1.20
C ALA A 347 16.79 6.45 -2.16
N LYS A 348 17.41 7.66 -2.19
CA LYS A 348 17.04 8.73 -3.15
C LYS A 348 17.35 8.37 -4.60
N LYS A 349 18.49 7.69 -4.85
CA LYS A 349 18.82 7.16 -6.19
C LYS A 349 17.77 6.13 -6.63
N LEU A 350 17.36 5.24 -5.72
CA LEU A 350 16.31 4.25 -5.97
C LEU A 350 14.96 4.93 -6.28
N ALA A 351 14.58 5.95 -5.48
CA ALA A 351 13.37 6.74 -5.71
C ALA A 351 13.35 7.35 -7.12
N LYS A 352 14.44 8.02 -7.51
CA LYS A 352 14.57 8.67 -8.83
C LYS A 352 14.58 7.69 -9.99
N SER A 353 15.20 6.52 -9.83
CA SER A 353 15.42 5.60 -10.94
C SER A 353 14.25 4.64 -11.18
N LYS A 354 13.53 4.23 -10.13
CA LYS A 354 12.48 3.21 -10.23
C LYS A 354 11.09 3.69 -9.81
N PHE A 355 11.01 4.77 -9.03
CA PHE A 355 9.77 5.25 -8.46
C PHE A 355 9.48 6.72 -8.81
N ASP A 356 10.04 7.21 -9.91
CA ASP A 356 9.66 8.51 -10.47
C ASP A 356 8.19 8.48 -10.90
N LEU A 357 7.35 9.21 -10.18
CA LEU A 357 5.91 9.20 -10.43
C LEU A 357 5.54 9.74 -11.80
N LYS A 358 6.24 10.76 -12.33
CA LYS A 358 5.98 11.29 -13.67
C LYS A 358 6.25 10.24 -14.75
N HIS A 359 7.32 9.46 -14.57
CA HIS A 359 7.62 8.36 -15.49
C HIS A 359 6.56 7.26 -15.41
N ILE A 360 6.13 6.89 -14.20
CA ILE A 360 5.08 5.88 -13.96
C ILE A 360 3.74 6.36 -14.55
N GLN A 361 3.35 7.61 -14.34
CA GLN A 361 2.15 8.20 -14.95
C GLN A 361 2.24 8.16 -16.48
N THR A 362 3.38 8.56 -17.05
CA THR A 362 3.59 8.52 -18.51
C THR A 362 3.44 7.09 -19.04
N ALA A 363 4.00 6.10 -18.36
CA ALA A 363 3.85 4.69 -18.72
C ALA A 363 2.39 4.23 -18.61
N PHE A 364 1.68 4.62 -17.55
CA PHE A 364 0.27 4.29 -17.35
C PHE A 364 -0.62 4.89 -18.47
N TRP A 365 -0.41 6.17 -18.83
CA TRP A 365 -1.22 6.89 -19.83
C TRP A 365 -0.79 6.65 -21.29
N LYS A 366 0.31 5.93 -21.51
CA LYS A 366 0.76 5.55 -22.85
C LYS A 366 -0.29 4.64 -23.51
N LYS A 367 -0.67 5.02 -24.74
CA LYS A 367 -1.60 4.25 -25.58
C LYS A 367 -0.91 3.02 -26.19
#